data_c452b672921081676721142bb88e6417
#
_entry.id   c452b672921081676721142bb88e6417
#
_cell.length_a   1.000
_cell.length_b   1.000
_cell.length_c   1.000
_cell.angle_alpha   90.00
_cell.angle_beta   90.00
_cell.angle_gamma   90.00
#
_symmetry.space_group_name_H-M   'P 1'
#
loop_
_entity.id
_entity.type
_entity.pdbx_description
1 polymer ?
#
loop_
_entity_poly.entity_id
_entity_poly.type
_entity_poly.pdbx_seq_one_letter_code
_entity_poly.pdbx_strand_id
1 'polypeptide(L)' 'MANAVNVNFRMAPDLKRSMEEVCAEMGLSMTTAFAIFAKKVSREHRIPFE' A
#
# COMPACT_ATOMS: atom_id res chain seq x y z
N MET A 1 -21.34 -1.59 6.87
CA MET A 1 -20.10 -1.14 6.22
C MET A 1 -19.23 -0.39 7.21
N ALA A 2 -17.95 -0.73 7.26
CA ALA A 2 -17.05 -0.09 8.20
C ALA A 2 -16.71 1.32 7.74
N ASN A 3 -16.54 2.23 8.69
CA ASN A 3 -16.09 3.57 8.40
C ASN A 3 -14.60 3.54 8.10
N ALA A 4 -14.21 4.33 7.12
CA ALA A 4 -12.80 4.47 6.79
C ALA A 4 -12.12 5.35 7.85
N VAL A 5 -10.92 4.99 8.21
CA VAL A 5 -10.10 5.79 9.11
C VAL A 5 -8.77 6.10 8.45
N ASN A 6 -8.15 7.18 8.88
CA ASN A 6 -6.87 7.58 8.30
C ASN A 6 -5.74 6.71 8.84
N VAL A 7 -4.83 6.35 7.95
CA VAL A 7 -3.61 5.65 8.33
C VAL A 7 -2.45 6.53 7.90
N ASN A 8 -1.57 6.86 8.82
CA ASN A 8 -0.46 7.76 8.56
C ASN A 8 0.86 7.11 8.94
N PHE A 9 1.85 7.30 8.10
CA PHE A 9 3.20 6.86 8.42
C PHE A 9 4.18 7.64 7.55
N ARG A 10 5.46 7.54 7.89
CA ARG A 10 6.50 8.25 7.18
C ARG A 10 7.22 7.32 6.24
N MET A 11 7.70 7.89 5.15
CA MET A 11 8.42 7.13 4.15
C MET A 11 9.51 8.03 3.59
N ALA A 12 10.67 7.44 3.27
CA ALA A 12 11.75 8.18 2.64
C ALA A 12 11.28 8.75 1.30
N PRO A 13 11.66 9.98 0.97
CA PRO A 13 11.16 10.62 -0.25
C PRO A 13 11.47 9.84 -1.53
N ASP A 14 12.67 9.26 -1.62
CA ASP A 14 13.05 8.51 -2.81
C ASP A 14 12.25 7.22 -2.93
N LEU A 15 11.96 6.56 -1.82
CA LEU A 15 11.13 5.37 -1.84
C LEU A 15 9.71 5.73 -2.26
N LYS A 16 9.20 6.85 -1.75
CA LYS A 16 7.86 7.30 -2.11
C LYS A 16 7.77 7.56 -3.61
N ARG A 17 8.78 8.21 -4.17
CA ARG A 17 8.80 8.48 -5.61
C ARG A 17 8.84 7.21 -6.43
N SER A 18 9.68 6.26 -6.05
CA SER A 18 9.76 4.99 -6.74
C SER A 18 8.43 4.26 -6.73
N MET A 19 7.77 4.28 -5.58
CA MET A 19 6.49 3.61 -5.45
C MET A 19 5.41 4.27 -6.29
N GLU A 20 5.43 5.62 -6.32
CA GLU A 20 4.47 6.34 -7.14
C GLU A 20 4.63 6.02 -8.62
N GLU A 21 5.88 5.89 -9.09
CA GLU A 21 6.15 5.57 -10.47
C GLU A 21 5.66 4.16 -10.83
N VAL A 22 5.95 3.21 -9.96
CA VAL A 22 5.54 1.83 -10.19
C VAL A 22 4.02 1.71 -10.16
N CYS A 23 3.38 2.36 -9.21
CA CYS A 23 1.92 2.33 -9.13
C CYS A 23 1.28 2.95 -10.36
N ALA A 24 1.87 4.04 -10.87
CA ALA A 24 1.36 4.66 -12.09
C ALA A 24 1.46 3.71 -13.28
N GLU A 25 2.55 2.96 -13.35
CA GLU A 25 2.71 1.98 -14.44
C GLU A 25 1.68 0.87 -14.36
N MET A 26 1.29 0.51 -13.15
CA MET A 26 0.28 -0.52 -12.95
C MET A 26 -1.15 0.02 -13.05
N GLY A 27 -1.31 1.33 -13.18
CA GLY A 27 -2.62 1.93 -13.23
C GLY A 27 -3.33 2.01 -11.89
N LEU A 28 -2.56 2.03 -10.81
CA LEU A 28 -3.09 2.07 -9.45
C LEU A 28 -2.70 3.37 -8.76
N SER A 29 -3.55 3.82 -7.82
CA SER A 29 -3.14 4.85 -6.89
C SER A 29 -2.35 4.19 -5.75
N MET A 30 -1.56 4.99 -5.04
CA MET A 30 -0.82 4.47 -3.89
C MET A 30 -1.77 3.99 -2.80
N THR A 31 -2.88 4.70 -2.61
CA THR A 31 -3.88 4.28 -1.62
C THR A 31 -4.40 2.89 -1.93
N THR A 32 -4.71 2.64 -3.20
CA THR A 32 -5.20 1.32 -3.61
C THR A 32 -4.14 0.26 -3.41
N ALA A 33 -2.88 0.56 -3.75
CA ALA A 33 -1.79 -0.38 -3.57
C ALA A 33 -1.62 -0.77 -2.11
N PHE A 34 -1.65 0.21 -1.20
CA PHE A 34 -1.53 -0.07 0.22
C PHE A 34 -2.72 -0.85 0.74
N ALA A 35 -3.93 -0.57 0.24
CA ALA A 35 -5.11 -1.31 0.64
C ALA A 35 -5.03 -2.78 0.23
N ILE A 36 -4.52 -3.05 -0.97
CA ILE A 36 -4.33 -4.41 -1.44
C ILE A 36 -3.34 -5.15 -0.54
N PHE A 37 -2.22 -4.49 -0.21
CA PHE A 37 -1.22 -5.08 0.67
C PHE A 37 -1.81 -5.38 2.04
N ALA A 38 -2.56 -4.43 2.59
CA ALA A 38 -3.16 -4.60 3.91
C ALA A 38 -4.13 -5.78 3.93
N LYS A 39 -4.93 -5.92 2.89
CA LYS A 39 -5.85 -7.05 2.80
C LYS A 39 -5.11 -8.37 2.73
N LYS A 40 -4.02 -8.41 1.99
CA LYS A 40 -3.21 -9.62 1.85
C LYS A 40 -2.59 -10.01 3.19
N VAL A 41 -2.00 -9.04 3.89
CA VAL A 41 -1.39 -9.29 5.19
C VAL A 41 -2.43 -9.77 6.19
N SER A 42 -3.61 -9.12 6.22
CA SER A 42 -4.66 -9.50 7.15
C SER A 42 -5.15 -10.91 6.91
N ARG A 43 -5.25 -11.31 5.64
CA ARG A 43 -5.75 -12.63 5.30
C ARG A 43 -4.74 -13.71 5.63
N GLU A 44 -3.47 -13.46 5.39
CA GLU A 44 -2.44 -14.47 5.55
C GLU A 44 -1.75 -14.42 6.89
N HIS A 45 -1.97 -13.36 7.65
CA HIS A 45 -1.37 -13.16 8.98
C HIS A 45 0.16 -13.17 8.93
N ARG A 46 0.72 -12.65 7.85
CA ARG A 46 2.16 -12.54 7.69
C ARG A 46 2.47 -11.59 6.55
N ILE A 47 3.71 -11.13 6.53
CA ILE A 47 4.19 -10.35 5.39
C ILE A 47 4.40 -11.33 4.23
N PRO A 48 3.79 -11.07 3.07
CA PRO A 48 3.80 -12.05 1.96
C PRO A 48 5.09 -11.98 1.13
N PHE A 49 6.22 -12.13 1.79
CA PHE A 49 7.51 -12.20 1.11
C PHE A 49 8.04 -13.63 1.21
N GLU A 50 8.77 -13.99 0.20
CA GLU A 50 9.44 -15.28 0.19
C GLU A 50 10.77 -15.24 0.89
#